data_200e93b4a26c5bdcdee55bb2c305844f
#
_entry.id   200e93b4a26c5bdcdee55bb2c305844f
#
_cell.length_a   1.000
_cell.length_b   1.000
_cell.length_c   1.000
_cell.angle_alpha   90.00
_cell.angle_beta   90.00
_cell.angle_gamma   90.00
#
_symmetry.space_group_name_H-M   'P 1'
#
loop_
_entity.id
_entity.type
_entity.pdbx_description
1 polymer ?
#
loop_
_entity_poly.entity_id
_entity_poly.type
_entity_poly.pdbx_seq_one_letter_code
_entity_poly.pdbx_strand_id
1 'polypeptide(L)'
;PPPSAAAGAKAAVTVLPPPEEGNPFLGAQFYIDPAYVAKVESSIKAAPGEAALLKKVEAYPTAIWLDSIRMAGTVSKTLDDAAAQQKKARKPVLNVFVIYDLPERDCAAAASNGELTKGNGGEKRYEKEYVDKIAAAFHAHPSQRVVAVVEPDSLANLATNMDVPKCAAADPLYRHSVAYAIKTLSMPNVSLYLDAAHAGWLGWNGNRSKITKIYAEVLAEAGGASKIRGFATNVSNFDTLKGGDIARLEPSDPCPDELTYTDRLAASLAEAGINGKGFLIDTSRNGRSGIKSKSGSWCNVKGAGLGERPQASPAPLIDAYWWIKPPGDSDGASDPATPGFDENCSAKSTDAAAGAPHAGQWFSAYFIELAKNATPPL
;
A
#
# COMPACT_ATOMS: atom_id res chain seq x y z
N PRO A 1 36.51 18.42 50.32
CA PRO A 1 35.70 18.69 49.14
C PRO A 1 34.92 17.45 48.73
N PRO A 2 33.58 17.59 48.38
CA PRO A 2 32.78 16.48 47.93
C PRO A 2 33.10 16.13 46.43
N PRO A 3 32.88 14.88 45.99
CA PRO A 3 33.19 14.49 44.64
C PRO A 3 32.23 15.09 43.64
N SER A 4 32.83 15.61 42.55
CA SER A 4 32.13 16.15 41.38
C SER A 4 31.25 15.09 40.74
N ALA A 5 29.97 15.39 40.55
CA ALA A 5 29.06 14.58 39.78
C ALA A 5 29.45 14.64 38.31
N ALA A 6 29.82 13.51 37.77
CA ALA A 6 30.06 13.35 36.33
C ALA A 6 28.73 13.53 35.58
N ALA A 7 28.66 14.60 34.81
CA ALA A 7 27.54 14.83 33.90
C ALA A 7 27.52 13.70 32.86
N GLY A 8 26.45 12.89 32.90
CA GLY A 8 26.21 11.84 31.93
C GLY A 8 26.11 12.44 30.52
N ALA A 9 27.07 12.12 29.67
CA ALA A 9 27.04 12.44 28.26
C ALA A 9 25.83 11.73 27.64
N LYS A 10 24.83 12.51 27.20
CA LYS A 10 23.76 12.01 26.33
C LYS A 10 24.43 11.39 25.11
N ALA A 11 24.19 10.10 24.89
CA ALA A 11 24.67 9.43 23.67
C ALA A 11 24.16 10.23 22.46
N ALA A 12 25.08 10.68 21.62
CA ALA A 12 24.73 11.36 20.39
C ALA A 12 23.85 10.42 19.54
N VAL A 13 22.63 10.85 19.25
CA VAL A 13 21.76 10.16 18.30
C VAL A 13 22.47 10.23 16.96
N THR A 14 22.95 9.09 16.46
CA THR A 14 23.55 9.00 15.13
C THR A 14 22.42 9.23 14.13
N VAL A 15 22.29 10.46 13.65
CA VAL A 15 21.39 10.79 12.55
C VAL A 15 21.97 10.10 11.32
N LEU A 16 21.28 9.08 10.82
CA LEU A 16 21.66 8.45 9.55
C LEU A 16 21.52 9.51 8.44
N PRO A 17 22.45 9.52 7.45
CA PRO A 17 22.30 10.42 6.32
C PRO A 17 20.94 10.18 5.66
N PRO A 18 20.30 11.23 5.12
CA PRO A 18 19.10 11.07 4.31
C PRO A 18 19.37 10.03 3.22
N PRO A 19 18.33 9.31 2.73
CA PRO A 19 18.52 8.41 1.59
C PRO A 19 19.19 9.19 0.46
N GLU A 20 20.19 8.58 -0.19
CA GLU A 20 20.79 9.15 -1.39
C GLU A 20 19.69 9.64 -2.31
N GLU A 21 19.86 10.78 -2.98
CA GLU A 21 18.88 11.33 -3.90
C GLU A 21 18.42 10.22 -4.84
N GLY A 22 17.20 9.71 -4.67
CA GLY A 22 16.72 8.59 -5.47
C GLY A 22 15.89 7.58 -4.68
N ASN A 23 16.18 6.32 -4.93
CA ASN A 23 15.39 5.19 -4.47
C ASN A 23 15.58 4.93 -2.96
N PRO A 24 14.53 5.07 -2.10
CA PRO A 24 14.66 4.90 -0.66
C PRO A 24 14.91 3.46 -0.22
N PHE A 25 14.69 2.48 -1.07
CA PHE A 25 14.88 1.06 -0.76
C PHE A 25 16.34 0.63 -0.82
N LEU A 26 17.19 1.36 -1.53
CA LEU A 26 18.60 1.00 -1.69
C LEU A 26 19.37 1.13 -0.36
N GLY A 27 20.22 0.13 -0.10
CA GLY A 27 21.07 0.10 1.08
C GLY A 27 20.36 -0.08 2.42
N ALA A 28 19.05 -0.30 2.43
CA ALA A 28 18.26 -0.56 3.63
C ALA A 28 18.07 -2.06 3.87
N GLN A 29 17.96 -2.44 5.14
CA GLN A 29 17.30 -3.66 5.55
C GLN A 29 15.79 -3.36 5.68
N PHE A 30 14.96 -4.31 5.34
CA PHE A 30 13.51 -4.14 5.41
C PHE A 30 12.99 -4.56 6.78
N TYR A 31 12.07 -3.75 7.33
CA TYR A 31 11.42 -4.05 8.59
C TYR A 31 10.55 -5.31 8.47
N ILE A 32 10.73 -6.23 9.39
CA ILE A 32 9.86 -7.41 9.51
C ILE A 32 8.85 -7.14 10.64
N ASP A 33 7.58 -7.08 10.28
CA ASP A 33 6.50 -6.81 11.24
C ASP A 33 6.22 -8.06 12.11
N PRO A 34 6.45 -8.00 13.43
CA PRO A 34 6.14 -9.12 14.32
C PRO A 34 4.66 -9.50 14.34
N ALA A 35 3.76 -8.57 14.07
CA ALA A 35 2.33 -8.86 14.02
C ALA A 35 1.98 -9.71 12.79
N TYR A 36 2.61 -9.44 11.64
CA TYR A 36 2.46 -10.29 10.46
C TYR A 36 3.05 -11.68 10.68
N VAL A 37 4.24 -11.78 11.27
CA VAL A 37 4.85 -13.07 11.64
C VAL A 37 3.91 -13.89 12.53
N ALA A 38 3.28 -13.29 13.54
CA ALA A 38 2.32 -13.97 14.41
C ALA A 38 1.09 -14.50 13.65
N LYS A 39 0.61 -13.77 12.63
CA LYS A 39 -0.47 -14.24 11.74
C LYS A 39 -0.02 -15.48 10.94
N VAL A 40 1.20 -15.47 10.37
CA VAL A 40 1.78 -16.62 9.65
C VAL A 40 1.90 -17.84 10.60
N GLU A 41 2.44 -17.65 11.80
CA GLU A 41 2.55 -18.71 12.81
C GLU A 41 1.19 -19.31 13.21
N SER A 42 0.12 -18.48 13.23
CA SER A 42 -1.23 -18.99 13.48
C SER A 42 -1.69 -19.96 12.39
N SER A 43 -1.35 -19.67 11.12
CA SER A 43 -1.64 -20.58 10.00
C SER A 43 -0.79 -21.85 10.03
N ILE A 44 0.47 -21.76 10.45
CA ILE A 44 1.35 -22.92 10.65
C ILE A 44 0.75 -23.87 11.72
N LYS A 45 0.24 -23.31 12.81
CA LYS A 45 -0.44 -24.09 13.87
C LYS A 45 -1.72 -24.77 13.36
N ALA A 46 -2.47 -24.05 12.50
CA ALA A 46 -3.72 -24.59 11.93
C ALA A 46 -3.46 -25.63 10.82
N ALA A 47 -2.34 -25.56 10.11
CA ALA A 47 -1.98 -26.44 9.01
C ALA A 47 -0.52 -26.95 9.14
N PRO A 48 -0.21 -27.84 10.09
CA PRO A 48 1.17 -28.29 10.36
C PRO A 48 1.85 -28.96 9.17
N GLY A 49 1.08 -29.58 8.27
CA GLY A 49 1.60 -30.18 7.03
C GLY A 49 2.23 -29.16 6.06
N GLU A 50 1.86 -27.89 6.18
CA GLU A 50 2.37 -26.80 5.35
C GLU A 50 3.48 -25.97 6.05
N ALA A 51 3.86 -26.35 7.26
CA ALA A 51 4.74 -25.54 8.12
C ALA A 51 6.06 -25.16 7.43
N ALA A 52 6.70 -26.09 6.74
CA ALA A 52 7.99 -25.85 6.06
C ALA A 52 7.89 -24.80 4.93
N LEU A 53 6.75 -24.77 4.24
CA LEU A 53 6.45 -23.78 3.19
C LEU A 53 6.16 -22.41 3.82
N LEU A 54 5.21 -22.37 4.75
CA LEU A 54 4.72 -21.12 5.35
C LEU A 54 5.81 -20.41 6.16
N LYS A 55 6.70 -21.15 6.82
CA LYS A 55 7.82 -20.60 7.58
C LYS A 55 8.74 -19.70 6.74
N LYS A 56 8.86 -19.96 5.45
CA LYS A 56 9.68 -19.14 4.55
C LYS A 56 9.11 -17.73 4.38
N VAL A 57 7.79 -17.56 4.53
CA VAL A 57 7.13 -16.27 4.36
C VAL A 57 7.47 -15.29 5.48
N GLU A 58 7.78 -15.76 6.68
CA GLU A 58 8.14 -14.91 7.83
C GLU A 58 9.38 -14.03 7.59
N ALA A 59 10.22 -14.39 6.63
CA ALA A 59 11.42 -13.63 6.29
C ALA A 59 11.14 -12.42 5.38
N TYR A 60 9.93 -12.27 4.87
CA TYR A 60 9.58 -11.21 3.92
C TYR A 60 8.80 -10.07 4.60
N PRO A 61 9.16 -8.80 4.28
CA PRO A 61 8.47 -7.65 4.81
C PRO A 61 7.11 -7.46 4.11
N THR A 62 6.18 -6.83 4.84
CA THR A 62 4.92 -6.33 4.30
C THR A 62 4.75 -4.86 4.65
N ALA A 63 3.80 -4.16 4.03
CA ALA A 63 3.42 -2.85 4.51
C ALA A 63 2.45 -2.95 5.70
N ILE A 64 2.45 -1.90 6.53
CA ILE A 64 1.58 -1.76 7.70
C ILE A 64 0.45 -0.80 7.33
N TRP A 65 -0.78 -1.30 7.31
CA TRP A 65 -1.95 -0.50 6.96
C TRP A 65 -2.44 0.29 8.15
N LEU A 66 -2.51 1.61 7.97
CA LEU A 66 -3.06 2.55 8.93
C LEU A 66 -4.51 2.87 8.50
N ASP A 67 -5.41 1.93 8.71
CA ASP A 67 -6.79 1.95 8.22
C ASP A 67 -7.80 2.65 9.13
N SER A 68 -7.30 3.24 10.21
CA SER A 68 -8.12 3.92 11.24
C SER A 68 -7.28 4.84 12.13
N ILE A 69 -7.94 5.79 12.81
CA ILE A 69 -7.33 6.64 13.85
C ILE A 69 -6.63 5.79 14.92
N ARG A 70 -7.20 4.64 15.26
CA ARG A 70 -6.59 3.71 16.21
C ARG A 70 -5.24 3.20 15.69
N MET A 71 -5.16 2.84 14.41
CA MET A 71 -3.92 2.36 13.81
C MET A 71 -2.87 3.47 13.68
N ALA A 72 -3.27 4.71 13.40
CA ALA A 72 -2.35 5.86 13.44
C ALA A 72 -1.64 5.98 14.80
N GLY A 73 -2.33 5.64 15.90
CA GLY A 73 -1.75 5.61 17.25
C GLY A 73 -0.68 4.55 17.47
N THR A 74 -0.52 3.57 16.58
CA THR A 74 0.48 2.49 16.71
C THR A 74 1.83 2.81 16.06
N VAL A 75 1.91 3.86 15.25
CA VAL A 75 3.08 4.20 14.43
C VAL A 75 4.34 4.38 15.25
N SER A 76 4.28 5.12 16.37
CA SER A 76 5.46 5.31 17.24
C SER A 76 6.02 3.97 17.74
N LYS A 77 5.15 3.07 18.21
CA LYS A 77 5.57 1.75 18.69
C LYS A 77 6.24 0.94 17.58
N THR A 78 5.69 0.98 16.38
CA THR A 78 6.27 0.30 15.21
C THR A 78 7.66 0.85 14.88
N LEU A 79 7.85 2.17 14.95
CA LEU A 79 9.13 2.79 14.68
C LEU A 79 10.15 2.53 15.81
N ASP A 80 9.71 2.39 17.06
CA ASP A 80 10.57 1.92 18.16
C ASP A 80 11.06 0.48 17.94
N ASP A 81 10.16 -0.42 17.51
CA ASP A 81 10.53 -1.79 17.16
C ASP A 81 11.52 -1.82 15.97
N ALA A 82 11.28 -0.98 14.96
CA ALA A 82 12.19 -0.83 13.81
C ALA A 82 13.56 -0.28 14.23
N ALA A 83 13.60 0.67 15.16
CA ALA A 83 14.85 1.18 15.72
C ALA A 83 15.64 0.08 16.46
N ALA A 84 14.95 -0.83 17.14
CA ALA A 84 15.56 -2.00 17.77
C ALA A 84 16.13 -2.97 16.71
N GLN A 85 15.41 -3.23 15.62
CA GLN A 85 15.91 -4.03 14.50
C GLN A 85 17.11 -3.35 13.83
N GLN A 86 17.06 -2.03 13.61
CA GLN A 86 18.15 -1.23 13.05
C GLN A 86 19.43 -1.32 13.89
N LYS A 87 19.29 -1.19 15.21
CA LYS A 87 20.42 -1.33 16.14
C LYS A 87 21.07 -2.70 16.06
N LYS A 88 20.27 -3.76 15.97
CA LYS A 88 20.74 -5.14 15.84
C LYS A 88 21.41 -5.38 14.48
N ALA A 89 20.83 -4.88 13.40
CA ALA A 89 21.31 -5.06 12.04
C ALA A 89 22.56 -4.21 11.72
N ARG A 90 22.76 -3.09 12.43
CA ARG A 90 23.75 -2.06 12.13
C ARG A 90 23.64 -1.50 10.70
N LYS A 91 22.43 -1.43 10.18
CA LYS A 91 22.05 -0.91 8.86
C LYS A 91 20.75 -0.14 8.99
N PRO A 92 20.51 0.87 8.13
CA PRO A 92 19.19 1.52 8.08
C PRO A 92 18.09 0.48 7.89
N VAL A 93 17.01 0.59 8.66
CA VAL A 93 15.82 -0.22 8.49
C VAL A 93 14.73 0.63 7.85
N LEU A 94 14.15 0.13 6.77
CA LEU A 94 13.08 0.78 6.04
C LEU A 94 11.74 0.19 6.47
N ASN A 95 10.82 1.10 6.81
CA ASN A 95 9.43 0.78 7.14
C ASN A 95 8.52 1.23 6.00
N VAL A 96 7.52 0.41 5.64
CA VAL A 96 6.51 0.76 4.65
C VAL A 96 5.15 0.82 5.34
N PHE A 97 4.50 1.98 5.26
CA PHE A 97 3.14 2.20 5.76
C PHE A 97 2.18 2.46 4.60
N VAL A 98 0.91 2.14 4.80
CA VAL A 98 -0.17 2.58 3.92
C VAL A 98 -1.07 3.52 4.70
N ILE A 99 -1.18 4.76 4.24
CA ILE A 99 -2.09 5.77 4.76
C ILE A 99 -3.46 5.46 4.13
N TYR A 100 -4.46 5.07 4.93
CA TYR A 100 -5.71 4.53 4.42
C TYR A 100 -6.88 4.75 5.36
N ASP A 101 -7.21 6.02 5.61
CA ASP A 101 -8.41 6.39 6.40
C ASP A 101 -9.09 7.64 5.86
N LEU A 102 -9.03 7.82 4.52
CA LEU A 102 -9.64 8.96 3.83
C LEU A 102 -11.13 9.07 4.18
N PRO A 103 -11.62 10.28 4.50
CA PRO A 103 -13.05 10.48 4.72
C PRO A 103 -13.90 10.08 3.51
N GLU A 104 -14.98 9.33 3.75
CA GLU A 104 -15.83 8.71 2.70
C GLU A 104 -15.08 7.68 1.84
N ARG A 105 -14.02 7.05 2.37
CA ARG A 105 -13.19 6.04 1.69
C ARG A 105 -14.05 5.00 0.97
N ASP A 106 -13.53 4.50 -0.16
CA ASP A 106 -14.16 3.50 -1.01
C ASP A 106 -15.58 3.89 -1.47
N CYS A 107 -15.63 5.04 -2.13
CA CYS A 107 -16.88 5.60 -2.61
C CYS A 107 -17.62 4.70 -3.66
N ALA A 108 -16.89 3.81 -4.36
CA ALA A 108 -17.45 2.88 -5.35
C ALA A 108 -17.51 1.42 -4.86
N ALA A 109 -17.03 1.12 -3.63
CA ALA A 109 -17.05 -0.22 -3.05
C ALA A 109 -17.65 -0.19 -1.64
N ALA A 110 -18.06 -1.36 -1.13
CA ALA A 110 -18.68 -1.48 0.19
C ALA A 110 -17.79 -2.17 1.23
N ALA A 111 -16.88 -3.05 0.78
CA ALA A 111 -16.13 -3.94 1.68
C ALA A 111 -15.17 -3.25 2.65
N SER A 112 -14.61 -2.11 2.27
CA SER A 112 -13.55 -1.41 3.00
C SER A 112 -13.88 0.04 3.33
N ASN A 113 -15.15 0.38 3.49
CA ASN A 113 -15.57 1.72 3.92
C ASN A 113 -14.91 2.07 5.26
N GLY A 114 -14.43 3.33 5.37
CA GLY A 114 -13.74 3.84 6.55
C GLY A 114 -14.67 4.33 7.65
N GLU A 115 -14.07 4.67 8.80
CA GLU A 115 -14.79 5.21 9.96
C GLU A 115 -15.08 6.71 9.84
N LEU A 116 -14.38 7.43 8.95
CA LEU A 116 -14.47 8.86 8.78
C LEU A 116 -15.51 9.22 7.71
N THR A 117 -16.51 10.01 8.10
CA THR A 117 -17.59 10.45 7.22
C THR A 117 -17.84 11.95 7.34
N LYS A 118 -18.49 12.56 6.34
CA LYS A 118 -18.97 13.95 6.44
C LYS A 118 -19.83 14.16 7.68
N GLY A 119 -20.67 13.16 8.01
CA GLY A 119 -21.60 13.23 9.14
C GLY A 119 -20.93 13.27 10.51
N ASN A 120 -19.70 12.78 10.64
CA ASN A 120 -18.97 12.78 11.91
C ASN A 120 -17.76 13.72 11.94
N GLY A 121 -17.70 14.67 11.01
CA GLY A 121 -16.59 15.64 10.91
C GLY A 121 -15.29 15.00 10.40
N GLY A 122 -15.42 13.99 9.54
CA GLY A 122 -14.34 13.13 9.06
C GLY A 122 -13.13 13.88 8.51
N GLU A 123 -13.33 14.98 7.76
CA GLU A 123 -12.24 15.78 7.22
C GLU A 123 -11.32 16.33 8.34
N LYS A 124 -11.88 17.00 9.31
CA LYS A 124 -11.11 17.54 10.44
C LYS A 124 -10.47 16.45 11.29
N ARG A 125 -11.17 15.33 11.47
CA ARG A 125 -10.63 14.17 12.20
C ARG A 125 -9.49 13.50 11.43
N TYR A 126 -9.62 13.38 10.12
CA TYR A 126 -8.54 12.90 9.25
C TYR A 126 -7.28 13.74 9.39
N GLU A 127 -7.42 15.07 9.31
CA GLU A 127 -6.28 15.96 9.51
C GLU A 127 -5.67 15.83 10.91
N LYS A 128 -6.49 16.01 11.97
CA LYS A 128 -5.99 16.25 13.33
C LYS A 128 -5.79 15.00 14.17
N GLU A 129 -6.64 13.99 13.95
CA GLU A 129 -6.61 12.77 14.76
C GLU A 129 -5.86 11.63 14.07
N TYR A 130 -5.68 11.74 12.73
CA TYR A 130 -5.03 10.72 11.93
C TYR A 130 -3.70 11.21 11.32
N VAL A 131 -3.71 12.11 10.32
CA VAL A 131 -2.50 12.55 9.62
C VAL A 131 -1.51 13.25 10.55
N ASP A 132 -1.96 14.22 11.38
CA ASP A 132 -1.08 14.96 12.30
C ASP A 132 -0.44 14.02 13.32
N LYS A 133 -1.13 12.98 13.79
CA LYS A 133 -0.56 11.98 14.70
C LYS A 133 0.52 11.12 14.03
N ILE A 134 0.29 10.69 12.80
CA ILE A 134 1.29 9.97 12.00
C ILE A 134 2.52 10.84 11.77
N ALA A 135 2.29 12.11 11.38
CA ALA A 135 3.37 13.08 11.18
C ALA A 135 4.21 13.30 12.45
N ALA A 136 3.56 13.43 13.60
CA ALA A 136 4.24 13.56 14.88
C ALA A 136 5.11 12.34 15.20
N ALA A 137 4.61 11.12 14.91
CA ALA A 137 5.38 9.90 15.10
C ALA A 137 6.59 9.83 14.17
N PHE A 138 6.44 10.17 12.88
CA PHE A 138 7.55 10.22 11.93
C PHE A 138 8.59 11.27 12.31
N HIS A 139 8.15 12.44 12.75
CA HIS A 139 9.03 13.51 13.22
C HIS A 139 9.82 13.12 14.48
N ALA A 140 9.21 12.37 15.38
CA ALA A 140 9.87 11.87 16.59
C ALA A 140 10.94 10.80 16.32
N HIS A 141 10.94 10.19 15.12
CA HIS A 141 11.86 9.12 14.73
C HIS A 141 12.68 9.47 13.47
N PRO A 142 13.44 10.58 13.47
CA PRO A 142 14.12 11.10 12.28
C PRO A 142 15.21 10.18 11.72
N SER A 143 15.69 9.21 12.53
CA SER A 143 16.67 8.20 12.12
C SER A 143 16.05 6.98 11.44
N GLN A 144 14.71 6.88 11.42
CA GLN A 144 14.01 5.80 10.75
C GLN A 144 13.70 6.18 9.30
N ARG A 145 14.00 5.28 8.37
CA ARG A 145 13.63 5.45 6.96
C ARG A 145 12.21 4.96 6.75
N VAL A 146 11.35 5.83 6.26
CA VAL A 146 9.92 5.57 6.06
C VAL A 146 9.55 5.71 4.60
N VAL A 147 8.78 4.75 4.10
CA VAL A 147 8.00 4.85 2.88
C VAL A 147 6.53 4.86 3.27
N ALA A 148 5.73 5.75 2.69
CA ALA A 148 4.30 5.75 2.89
C ALA A 148 3.56 5.79 1.55
N VAL A 149 2.70 4.79 1.33
CA VAL A 149 1.73 4.75 0.23
C VAL A 149 0.52 5.57 0.65
N VAL A 150 0.09 6.51 -0.18
CA VAL A 150 -0.94 7.50 0.19
C VAL A 150 -2.25 7.16 -0.48
N GLU A 151 -3.22 6.81 0.32
CA GLU A 151 -4.65 6.66 0.06
C GLU A 151 -4.97 5.85 -1.20
N PRO A 152 -4.72 4.52 -1.17
CA PRO A 152 -5.14 3.61 -2.23
C PRO A 152 -6.60 3.81 -2.66
N ASP A 153 -6.86 3.65 -3.96
CA ASP A 153 -8.17 3.72 -4.63
C ASP A 153 -8.88 5.09 -4.60
N SER A 154 -8.30 6.11 -3.94
CA SER A 154 -8.93 7.40 -3.75
C SER A 154 -9.11 8.21 -5.04
N LEU A 155 -8.01 8.76 -5.57
CA LEU A 155 -8.04 9.65 -6.74
C LEU A 155 -8.41 8.90 -8.04
N ALA A 156 -8.12 7.61 -8.12
CA ALA A 156 -8.51 6.77 -9.25
C ALA A 156 -10.03 6.72 -9.43
N ASN A 157 -10.78 6.65 -8.33
CA ASN A 157 -12.24 6.74 -8.35
C ASN A 157 -12.74 8.06 -8.95
N LEU A 158 -12.05 9.17 -8.71
CA LEU A 158 -12.40 10.47 -9.30
C LEU A 158 -12.17 10.53 -10.81
N ALA A 159 -11.25 9.72 -11.33
CA ALA A 159 -11.00 9.64 -12.76
C ALA A 159 -12.07 8.83 -13.52
N THR A 160 -12.69 7.81 -12.88
CA THR A 160 -13.49 6.81 -13.59
C THR A 160 -14.91 6.60 -13.05
N ASN A 161 -15.18 6.97 -11.80
CA ASN A 161 -16.44 6.65 -11.11
C ASN A 161 -17.26 7.88 -10.68
N MET A 162 -17.13 8.99 -11.44
CA MET A 162 -17.88 10.23 -11.15
C MET A 162 -19.38 10.13 -11.44
N ASP A 163 -19.84 9.09 -12.11
CA ASP A 163 -21.24 8.72 -12.26
C ASP A 163 -21.83 8.07 -11.01
N VAL A 164 -20.98 7.59 -10.09
CA VAL A 164 -21.40 7.11 -8.77
C VAL A 164 -21.64 8.31 -7.85
N PRO A 165 -22.86 8.54 -7.35
CA PRO A 165 -23.18 9.75 -6.57
C PRO A 165 -22.29 9.94 -5.33
N LYS A 166 -21.89 8.86 -4.66
CA LYS A 166 -20.99 8.90 -3.49
C LYS A 166 -19.60 9.40 -3.91
N CYS A 167 -19.06 8.96 -5.05
CA CYS A 167 -17.77 9.41 -5.56
C CYS A 167 -17.81 10.88 -6.01
N ALA A 168 -18.84 11.28 -6.74
CA ALA A 168 -19.03 12.68 -7.12
C ALA A 168 -19.12 13.61 -5.89
N ALA A 169 -19.83 13.17 -4.85
CA ALA A 169 -19.92 13.91 -3.60
C ALA A 169 -18.60 13.96 -2.81
N ALA A 170 -17.73 12.97 -2.97
CA ALA A 170 -16.44 12.88 -2.28
C ALA A 170 -15.32 13.68 -2.97
N ASP A 171 -15.46 14.05 -4.26
CA ASP A 171 -14.39 14.65 -5.08
C ASP A 171 -13.63 15.79 -4.39
N PRO A 172 -14.26 16.89 -3.91
CA PRO A 172 -13.50 17.97 -3.28
C PRO A 172 -12.77 17.51 -2.02
N LEU A 173 -13.40 16.63 -1.25
CA LEU A 173 -12.87 16.12 0.00
C LEU A 173 -11.64 15.23 -0.23
N TYR A 174 -11.69 14.35 -1.22
CA TYR A 174 -10.57 13.48 -1.58
C TYR A 174 -9.35 14.29 -2.01
N ARG A 175 -9.52 15.25 -2.92
CA ARG A 175 -8.42 16.10 -3.40
C ARG A 175 -7.75 16.84 -2.25
N HIS A 176 -8.54 17.52 -1.42
CA HIS A 176 -8.04 18.28 -0.29
C HIS A 176 -7.34 17.39 0.75
N SER A 177 -7.97 16.30 1.16
CA SER A 177 -7.43 15.40 2.18
C SER A 177 -6.14 14.71 1.73
N VAL A 178 -6.06 14.26 0.46
CA VAL A 178 -4.84 13.69 -0.11
C VAL A 178 -3.73 14.75 -0.19
N ALA A 179 -4.04 15.97 -0.63
CA ALA A 179 -3.07 17.07 -0.65
C ALA A 179 -2.56 17.42 0.75
N TYR A 180 -3.47 17.45 1.76
CA TYR A 180 -3.11 17.65 3.17
C TYR A 180 -2.16 16.56 3.67
N ALA A 181 -2.47 15.28 3.42
CA ALA A 181 -1.61 14.16 3.81
C ALA A 181 -0.21 14.27 3.18
N ILE A 182 -0.13 14.51 1.87
CA ILE A 182 1.14 14.68 1.16
C ILE A 182 1.94 15.85 1.76
N LYS A 183 1.32 17.01 1.93
CA LYS A 183 1.97 18.21 2.47
C LYS A 183 2.51 17.97 3.89
N THR A 184 1.73 17.32 4.74
CA THR A 184 2.03 17.15 6.16
C THR A 184 3.05 16.03 6.40
N LEU A 185 2.98 14.94 5.63
CA LEU A 185 3.87 13.78 5.79
C LEU A 185 5.18 13.92 5.00
N SER A 186 5.33 14.93 4.13
CA SER A 186 6.57 15.16 3.37
C SER A 186 7.68 15.66 4.29
N MET A 187 8.55 14.75 4.73
CA MET A 187 9.67 14.99 5.65
C MET A 187 10.96 14.36 5.12
N PRO A 188 12.16 14.80 5.58
CA PRO A 188 13.44 14.29 5.07
C PRO A 188 13.63 12.77 5.20
N ASN A 189 13.03 12.15 6.20
CA ASN A 189 13.09 10.70 6.44
C ASN A 189 11.91 9.93 5.83
N VAL A 190 10.99 10.59 5.12
CA VAL A 190 9.77 10.00 4.56
C VAL A 190 9.74 10.12 3.05
N SER A 191 9.59 9.02 2.35
CA SER A 191 9.36 8.97 0.90
C SER A 191 7.91 8.60 0.63
N LEU A 192 7.15 9.52 0.04
CA LEU A 192 5.73 9.32 -0.25
C LEU A 192 5.53 8.75 -1.65
N TYR A 193 4.67 7.77 -1.77
CA TYR A 193 4.18 7.21 -3.04
C TYR A 193 2.67 7.38 -3.10
N LEU A 194 2.21 8.20 -4.04
CA LEU A 194 0.78 8.40 -4.26
C LEU A 194 0.21 7.18 -4.97
N ASP A 195 -0.95 6.70 -4.53
CA ASP A 195 -1.59 5.57 -5.20
C ASP A 195 -1.93 5.90 -6.65
N ALA A 196 -1.67 4.96 -7.52
CA ALA A 196 -1.95 5.03 -8.95
C ALA A 196 -2.70 3.79 -9.47
N ALA A 197 -3.54 3.20 -8.62
CA ALA A 197 -4.35 2.04 -8.95
C ALA A 197 -3.54 0.92 -9.64
N HIS A 198 -3.99 0.42 -10.79
CA HIS A 198 -3.34 -0.68 -11.49
C HIS A 198 -3.62 -0.64 -13.01
N ALA A 199 -2.90 -1.48 -13.76
CA ALA A 199 -2.96 -1.52 -15.21
C ALA A 199 -4.39 -1.72 -15.74
N GLY A 200 -5.13 -2.68 -15.22
CA GLY A 200 -6.50 -2.98 -15.68
C GLY A 200 -7.53 -1.87 -15.38
N TRP A 201 -7.18 -0.89 -14.55
CA TRP A 201 -8.06 0.23 -14.22
C TRP A 201 -7.66 1.52 -14.93
N LEU A 202 -6.44 1.99 -14.71
CA LEU A 202 -5.95 3.25 -15.27
C LEU A 202 -5.09 3.07 -16.54
N GLY A 203 -4.92 1.84 -17.04
CA GLY A 203 -4.15 1.55 -18.24
C GLY A 203 -4.68 2.16 -19.53
N TRP A 204 -5.98 2.43 -19.61
CA TRP A 204 -6.63 3.07 -20.77
C TRP A 204 -6.18 4.51 -20.97
N ASN A 205 -5.93 4.92 -22.23
CA ASN A 205 -5.44 6.27 -22.54
C ASN A 205 -6.31 7.38 -21.93
N GLY A 206 -7.64 7.24 -22.02
CA GLY A 206 -8.59 8.20 -21.46
C GLY A 206 -8.50 8.31 -19.94
N ASN A 207 -8.32 7.18 -19.24
CA ASN A 207 -8.19 7.14 -17.78
C ASN A 207 -6.86 7.76 -17.34
N ARG A 208 -5.74 7.42 -17.99
CA ARG A 208 -4.44 8.03 -17.72
C ARG A 208 -4.46 9.54 -17.91
N SER A 209 -5.07 10.02 -19.01
CA SER A 209 -5.19 11.46 -19.27
C SER A 209 -6.02 12.21 -18.21
N LYS A 210 -7.05 11.56 -17.65
CA LYS A 210 -7.85 12.14 -16.56
C LYS A 210 -7.06 12.15 -15.25
N ILE A 211 -6.48 11.00 -14.88
CA ILE A 211 -5.82 10.88 -13.58
C ILE A 211 -4.57 11.76 -13.47
N THR A 212 -3.79 11.92 -14.53
CA THR A 212 -2.59 12.78 -14.50
C THR A 212 -2.94 14.26 -14.28
N LYS A 213 -4.10 14.73 -14.75
CA LYS A 213 -4.61 16.07 -14.43
C LYS A 213 -4.96 16.18 -12.95
N ILE A 214 -5.66 15.18 -12.41
CA ILE A 214 -6.01 15.13 -10.99
C ILE A 214 -4.75 15.14 -10.13
N TYR A 215 -3.74 14.34 -10.47
CA TYR A 215 -2.46 14.34 -9.77
C TYR A 215 -1.77 15.71 -9.82
N ALA A 216 -1.76 16.37 -10.98
CA ALA A 216 -1.15 17.69 -11.10
C ALA A 216 -1.83 18.72 -10.19
N GLU A 217 -3.16 18.70 -10.11
CA GLU A 217 -3.96 19.59 -9.25
C GLU A 217 -3.71 19.32 -7.77
N VAL A 218 -3.79 18.06 -7.34
CA VAL A 218 -3.54 17.64 -5.94
C VAL A 218 -2.11 17.93 -5.51
N LEU A 219 -1.13 17.66 -6.38
CA LEU A 219 0.27 17.93 -6.08
C LEU A 219 0.55 19.45 -6.03
N ALA A 220 -0.10 20.27 -6.86
CA ALA A 220 0.00 21.72 -6.78
C ALA A 220 -0.50 22.23 -5.41
N GLU A 221 -1.66 21.74 -4.95
CA GLU A 221 -2.21 22.08 -3.63
C GLU A 221 -1.28 21.61 -2.49
N ALA A 222 -0.65 20.44 -2.63
CA ALA A 222 0.29 19.90 -1.66
C ALA A 222 1.64 20.65 -1.61
N GLY A 223 1.91 21.57 -2.53
CA GLY A 223 3.15 22.34 -2.62
C GLY A 223 4.14 21.83 -3.67
N GLY A 224 3.68 21.04 -4.62
CA GLY A 224 4.43 20.61 -5.81
C GLY A 224 4.80 19.13 -5.86
N ALA A 225 5.14 18.67 -7.05
CA ALA A 225 5.48 17.27 -7.31
C ALA A 225 6.74 16.78 -6.56
N SER A 226 7.59 17.68 -6.08
CA SER A 226 8.76 17.34 -5.24
C SER A 226 8.39 16.79 -3.86
N LYS A 227 7.13 16.92 -3.45
CA LYS A 227 6.62 16.41 -2.18
C LYS A 227 6.47 14.87 -2.15
N ILE A 228 6.44 14.23 -3.31
CA ILE A 228 6.37 12.78 -3.42
C ILE A 228 7.59 12.21 -4.14
N ARG A 229 8.02 11.02 -3.73
CA ARG A 229 9.05 10.24 -4.42
C ARG A 229 8.50 9.65 -5.72
N GLY A 230 7.27 9.16 -5.69
CA GLY A 230 6.73 8.44 -6.84
C GLY A 230 5.28 8.00 -6.66
N PHE A 231 4.95 6.92 -7.35
CA PHE A 231 3.60 6.35 -7.37
C PHE A 231 3.63 4.87 -6.99
N ALA A 232 2.59 4.41 -6.29
CA ALA A 232 2.39 3.01 -5.99
C ALA A 232 1.34 2.42 -6.92
N THR A 233 1.58 1.23 -7.47
CA THR A 233 0.64 0.56 -8.37
C THR A 233 0.31 -0.85 -7.91
N ASN A 234 -0.78 -1.40 -8.42
CA ASN A 234 -1.28 -2.75 -8.13
C ASN A 234 -1.59 -2.99 -6.65
N VAL A 235 -1.74 -1.93 -5.86
CA VAL A 235 -2.01 -2.03 -4.41
C VAL A 235 -3.28 -2.84 -4.20
N SER A 236 -3.17 -3.92 -3.44
CA SER A 236 -4.28 -4.87 -3.18
C SER A 236 -4.88 -5.53 -4.42
N ASN A 237 -4.20 -5.54 -5.58
CA ASN A 237 -4.69 -6.16 -6.79
C ASN A 237 -3.86 -7.39 -7.22
N PHE A 238 -4.13 -7.92 -8.42
CA PHE A 238 -3.63 -9.19 -8.92
C PHE A 238 -3.02 -9.07 -10.31
N ASP A 239 -2.88 -7.85 -10.85
CA ASP A 239 -2.37 -7.67 -12.21
C ASP A 239 -0.89 -8.00 -12.26
N THR A 240 -0.52 -8.85 -13.21
CA THR A 240 0.82 -9.42 -13.32
C THR A 240 1.84 -8.40 -13.82
N LEU A 241 3.12 -8.62 -13.51
CA LEU A 241 4.21 -7.76 -13.97
C LEU A 241 4.37 -7.79 -15.49
N LYS A 242 4.07 -8.93 -16.13
CA LYS A 242 4.15 -9.11 -17.60
C LYS A 242 3.03 -10.00 -18.11
N GLY A 243 2.30 -9.50 -19.10
CA GLY A 243 1.17 -10.21 -19.70
C GLY A 243 0.04 -10.47 -18.70
N GLY A 244 -0.69 -11.57 -18.85
CA GLY A 244 -1.66 -12.04 -17.87
C GLY A 244 -3.12 -11.80 -18.21
N ASP A 245 -3.95 -11.60 -17.18
CA ASP A 245 -5.40 -11.55 -17.32
C ASP A 245 -5.90 -10.32 -18.08
N ILE A 246 -5.23 -9.16 -17.96
CA ILE A 246 -5.59 -7.98 -18.76
C ILE A 246 -5.40 -8.27 -20.26
N ALA A 247 -4.25 -8.77 -20.66
CA ALA A 247 -3.99 -9.12 -22.07
C ALA A 247 -5.01 -10.10 -22.64
N ARG A 248 -5.52 -10.99 -21.80
CA ARG A 248 -6.51 -12.01 -22.18
C ARG A 248 -7.95 -11.49 -22.20
N LEU A 249 -8.34 -10.70 -21.19
CA LEU A 249 -9.71 -10.24 -20.96
C LEU A 249 -10.02 -8.92 -21.69
N GLU A 250 -9.00 -8.06 -21.79
CA GLU A 250 -9.09 -6.71 -22.36
C GLU A 250 -7.98 -6.51 -23.43
N PRO A 251 -7.99 -7.25 -24.54
CA PRO A 251 -6.89 -7.25 -25.51
C PRO A 251 -6.68 -5.91 -26.20
N SER A 252 -7.59 -4.97 -26.07
CA SER A 252 -7.48 -3.58 -26.56
C SER A 252 -6.89 -2.62 -25.54
N ASP A 253 -6.68 -3.04 -24.29
CA ASP A 253 -6.01 -2.21 -23.29
C ASP A 253 -4.56 -1.98 -23.71
N PRO A 254 -4.10 -0.72 -23.83
CA PRO A 254 -2.71 -0.43 -24.18
C PRO A 254 -1.71 -0.82 -23.09
N CYS A 255 -2.19 -1.14 -21.88
CA CYS A 255 -1.37 -1.57 -20.74
C CYS A 255 -1.74 -3.00 -20.32
N PRO A 256 -1.24 -4.02 -21.03
CA PRO A 256 -1.60 -5.42 -20.77
C PRO A 256 -1.04 -5.96 -19.44
N ASP A 257 -0.19 -5.20 -18.76
CA ASP A 257 0.51 -5.57 -17.53
C ASP A 257 1.06 -4.35 -16.78
N GLU A 258 1.50 -4.56 -15.53
CA GLU A 258 1.95 -3.49 -14.63
C GLU A 258 3.24 -2.80 -15.13
N LEU A 259 4.20 -3.50 -15.72
CA LEU A 259 5.41 -2.86 -16.22
C LEU A 259 5.12 -1.95 -17.41
N THR A 260 4.27 -2.40 -18.33
CA THR A 260 3.81 -1.55 -19.44
C THR A 260 3.02 -0.34 -18.93
N TYR A 261 2.19 -0.55 -17.89
CA TYR A 261 1.43 0.52 -17.26
C TYR A 261 2.34 1.59 -16.63
N THR A 262 3.35 1.18 -15.85
CA THR A 262 4.28 2.13 -15.22
C THR A 262 5.05 2.95 -16.24
N ASP A 263 5.51 2.34 -17.34
CA ASP A 263 6.19 3.06 -18.43
C ASP A 263 5.27 4.11 -19.09
N ARG A 264 4.04 3.72 -19.40
CA ARG A 264 3.07 4.64 -20.03
C ARG A 264 2.56 5.71 -19.08
N LEU A 265 2.40 5.38 -17.80
CA LEU A 265 2.04 6.36 -16.78
C LEU A 265 3.17 7.38 -16.59
N ALA A 266 4.42 6.93 -16.54
CA ALA A 266 5.58 7.84 -16.46
C ALA A 266 5.61 8.85 -17.62
N ALA A 267 5.33 8.40 -18.84
CA ALA A 267 5.22 9.27 -20.01
C ALA A 267 4.08 10.28 -19.85
N SER A 268 2.89 9.83 -19.44
CA SER A 268 1.73 10.72 -19.23
C SER A 268 1.95 11.72 -18.08
N LEU A 269 2.65 11.32 -17.03
CA LEU A 269 3.05 12.21 -15.92
C LEU A 269 4.04 13.28 -16.39
N ALA A 270 5.01 12.89 -17.23
CA ALA A 270 5.97 13.83 -17.80
C ALA A 270 5.30 14.91 -18.68
N GLU A 271 4.30 14.52 -19.48
CA GLU A 271 3.46 15.46 -20.25
C GLU A 271 2.70 16.45 -19.34
N ALA A 272 2.32 16.02 -18.14
CA ALA A 272 1.69 16.86 -17.11
C ALA A 272 2.72 17.64 -16.24
N GLY A 273 4.02 17.60 -16.56
CA GLY A 273 5.07 18.28 -15.82
C GLY A 273 5.55 17.56 -14.54
N ILE A 274 5.11 16.33 -14.31
CA ILE A 274 5.48 15.51 -13.15
C ILE A 274 6.60 14.55 -13.57
N ASN A 275 7.86 14.97 -13.38
CA ASN A 275 9.03 14.25 -13.89
C ASN A 275 9.80 13.54 -12.76
N GLY A 276 10.65 12.56 -13.14
CA GLY A 276 11.63 11.93 -12.25
C GLY A 276 11.02 11.10 -11.12
N LYS A 277 9.85 10.49 -11.35
CA LYS A 277 9.14 9.68 -10.35
C LYS A 277 9.48 8.21 -10.48
N GLY A 278 9.72 7.56 -9.33
CA GLY A 278 9.86 6.11 -9.24
C GLY A 278 8.52 5.42 -8.99
N PHE A 279 8.49 4.11 -9.19
CA PHE A 279 7.30 3.30 -8.94
C PHE A 279 7.55 2.23 -7.89
N LEU A 280 6.54 2.01 -7.06
CA LEU A 280 6.46 0.93 -6.09
C LEU A 280 5.32 0.00 -6.53
N ILE A 281 5.62 -1.25 -6.88
CA ILE A 281 4.60 -2.19 -7.37
C ILE A 281 4.26 -3.20 -6.28
N ASP A 282 2.96 -3.37 -5.99
CA ASP A 282 2.50 -4.45 -5.12
C ASP A 282 2.57 -5.80 -5.87
N THR A 283 3.40 -6.69 -5.35
CA THR A 283 3.60 -8.04 -5.89
C THR A 283 3.11 -9.12 -4.94
N SER A 284 2.35 -8.76 -3.91
CA SER A 284 1.93 -9.69 -2.87
C SER A 284 1.08 -10.85 -3.37
N ARG A 285 0.27 -10.65 -4.43
CA ARG A 285 -0.74 -11.61 -4.89
C ARG A 285 -0.81 -11.78 -6.40
N ASN A 286 0.14 -11.24 -7.13
CA ASN A 286 0.15 -11.20 -8.60
C ASN A 286 1.03 -12.26 -9.28
N GLY A 287 1.40 -13.32 -8.54
CA GLY A 287 2.28 -14.38 -9.06
C GLY A 287 1.63 -15.30 -10.10
N ARG A 288 0.32 -15.21 -10.31
CA ARG A 288 -0.39 -16.07 -11.25
C ARG A 288 -1.31 -15.29 -12.16
N SER A 289 -1.44 -15.80 -13.40
CA SER A 289 -2.40 -15.33 -14.41
C SER A 289 -3.42 -16.42 -14.73
N GLY A 290 -4.46 -16.07 -15.50
CA GLY A 290 -5.53 -16.99 -15.84
C GLY A 290 -6.48 -17.28 -14.69
N ILE A 291 -6.50 -16.40 -13.68
CA ILE A 291 -7.27 -16.58 -12.45
C ILE A 291 -8.57 -15.77 -12.41
N LYS A 292 -8.70 -14.75 -13.25
CA LYS A 292 -9.90 -13.90 -13.32
C LYS A 292 -10.82 -14.35 -14.46
N SER A 293 -12.13 -14.39 -14.24
CA SER A 293 -13.14 -14.60 -15.29
C SER A 293 -13.56 -13.28 -15.97
N LYS A 294 -13.37 -12.14 -15.28
CA LYS A 294 -13.61 -10.77 -15.78
C LYS A 294 -12.52 -9.83 -15.27
N SER A 295 -12.21 -8.77 -16.01
CA SER A 295 -11.14 -7.82 -15.69
C SER A 295 -11.35 -7.11 -14.33
N GLY A 296 -12.60 -6.80 -13.99
CA GLY A 296 -12.96 -6.13 -12.73
C GLY A 296 -13.01 -7.04 -11.49
N SER A 297 -12.54 -8.29 -11.52
CA SER A 297 -12.45 -9.15 -10.34
C SER A 297 -11.29 -8.71 -9.44
N TRP A 298 -11.58 -8.36 -8.18
CA TRP A 298 -10.58 -7.84 -7.24
C TRP A 298 -10.62 -8.48 -5.85
N CYS A 299 -11.73 -9.11 -5.43
CA CYS A 299 -11.89 -9.56 -4.05
C CYS A 299 -11.41 -10.99 -3.86
N ASN A 300 -10.38 -11.19 -3.04
CA ASN A 300 -9.85 -12.50 -2.63
C ASN A 300 -9.81 -13.52 -3.79
N VAL A 301 -9.23 -13.15 -4.93
CA VAL A 301 -9.32 -13.93 -6.18
C VAL A 301 -8.71 -15.32 -6.00
N LYS A 302 -9.54 -16.37 -6.25
CA LYS A 302 -9.13 -17.78 -6.18
C LYS A 302 -8.00 -18.10 -7.14
N GLY A 303 -7.11 -19.00 -6.75
CA GLY A 303 -5.99 -19.42 -7.58
C GLY A 303 -4.84 -18.41 -7.64
N ALA A 304 -4.96 -17.26 -6.99
CA ALA A 304 -3.88 -16.30 -6.88
C ALA A 304 -2.67 -16.90 -6.16
N GLY A 305 -1.50 -16.32 -6.38
CA GLY A 305 -0.24 -16.74 -5.75
C GLY A 305 0.63 -15.55 -5.37
N LEU A 306 1.50 -15.75 -4.38
CA LEU A 306 2.54 -14.77 -4.07
C LEU A 306 3.37 -14.50 -5.33
N GLY A 307 3.60 -13.22 -5.65
CA GLY A 307 4.43 -12.81 -6.75
C GLY A 307 5.91 -12.63 -6.36
N GLU A 308 6.61 -11.78 -7.10
CA GLU A 308 8.01 -11.45 -6.83
C GLU A 308 8.19 -10.99 -5.39
N ARG A 309 9.31 -11.39 -4.80
CA ARG A 309 9.65 -11.03 -3.41
C ARG A 309 9.98 -9.55 -3.31
N PRO A 310 9.74 -8.93 -2.15
CA PRO A 310 10.18 -7.56 -1.88
C PRO A 310 11.65 -7.38 -2.19
N GLN A 311 11.95 -6.47 -3.11
CA GLN A 311 13.32 -6.18 -3.57
C GLN A 311 13.45 -4.77 -4.11
N ALA A 312 14.61 -4.15 -3.91
CA ALA A 312 14.90 -2.81 -4.41
C ALA A 312 15.40 -2.84 -5.86
N SER A 313 14.99 -1.84 -6.63
CA SER A 313 15.47 -1.57 -8.00
C SER A 313 15.41 -2.78 -8.94
N PRO A 314 14.27 -3.49 -9.06
CA PRO A 314 14.16 -4.71 -9.86
C PRO A 314 14.14 -4.44 -11.38
N ALA A 315 13.75 -3.24 -11.80
CA ALA A 315 13.63 -2.85 -13.20
C ALA A 315 13.78 -1.31 -13.35
N PRO A 316 14.00 -0.78 -14.56
CA PRO A 316 13.99 0.66 -14.82
C PRO A 316 12.69 1.29 -14.30
N LEU A 317 12.77 2.52 -13.77
CA LEU A 317 11.70 3.27 -13.14
C LEU A 317 11.11 2.62 -11.87
N ILE A 318 11.38 1.36 -11.57
CA ILE A 318 10.81 0.67 -10.42
C ILE A 318 11.75 0.78 -9.23
N ASP A 319 11.32 1.51 -8.21
CA ASP A 319 12.07 1.67 -6.96
C ASP A 319 12.09 0.37 -6.15
N ALA A 320 10.95 -0.33 -6.12
CA ALA A 320 10.88 -1.65 -5.50
C ALA A 320 9.66 -2.47 -5.98
N TYR A 321 9.77 -3.79 -5.89
CA TYR A 321 8.63 -4.67 -5.68
C TYR A 321 8.41 -4.80 -4.18
N TRP A 322 7.16 -4.83 -3.75
CA TRP A 322 6.82 -4.94 -2.34
C TRP A 322 5.52 -5.73 -2.14
N TRP A 323 5.39 -6.34 -0.99
CA TRP A 323 4.10 -6.90 -0.57
C TRP A 323 3.35 -5.83 0.22
N ILE A 324 2.69 -4.92 -0.53
CA ILE A 324 1.97 -3.78 0.06
C ILE A 324 0.71 -4.29 0.76
N LYS A 325 -0.13 -5.07 0.07
CA LYS A 325 -1.18 -5.83 0.74
C LYS A 325 -0.53 -6.99 1.48
N PRO A 326 -0.66 -7.11 2.81
CA PRO A 326 -0.14 -8.28 3.52
C PRO A 326 -0.81 -9.55 3.00
N PRO A 327 -0.05 -10.51 2.42
CA PRO A 327 -0.63 -11.75 1.94
C PRO A 327 -1.39 -12.48 3.04
N GLY A 328 -2.66 -12.78 2.80
CA GLY A 328 -3.55 -13.42 3.78
C GLY A 328 -4.51 -12.46 4.48
N ASP A 329 -4.32 -11.14 4.41
CA ASP A 329 -5.34 -10.20 4.85
C ASP A 329 -6.47 -10.13 3.80
N SER A 330 -7.72 -10.37 4.23
CA SER A 330 -8.90 -10.41 3.37
C SER A 330 -9.19 -9.05 2.71
N ASP A 331 -9.80 -9.07 1.52
CA ASP A 331 -10.34 -7.87 0.85
C ASP A 331 -11.78 -7.56 1.27
N GLY A 332 -12.51 -8.55 1.77
CA GLY A 332 -13.89 -8.40 2.21
C GLY A 332 -14.56 -9.74 2.48
N ALA A 333 -15.64 -9.69 3.25
CA ALA A 333 -16.38 -10.88 3.66
C ALA A 333 -17.14 -11.52 2.50
N SER A 334 -17.15 -12.85 2.45
CA SER A 334 -17.89 -13.62 1.43
C SER A 334 -19.35 -13.91 1.79
N ASP A 335 -19.76 -13.65 3.03
CA ASP A 335 -21.12 -13.86 3.52
C ASP A 335 -21.95 -12.59 3.39
N PRO A 336 -23.07 -12.61 2.61
CA PRO A 336 -23.98 -11.46 2.46
C PRO A 336 -24.58 -10.92 3.77
N ALA A 337 -24.66 -11.73 4.82
CA ALA A 337 -25.13 -11.29 6.13
C ALA A 337 -24.13 -10.41 6.89
N THR A 338 -22.90 -10.32 6.41
CA THR A 338 -21.83 -9.57 7.06
C THR A 338 -21.97 -8.06 6.78
N PRO A 339 -21.93 -7.17 7.78
CA PRO A 339 -21.92 -5.72 7.56
C PRO A 339 -20.74 -5.31 6.63
N GLY A 340 -21.00 -4.42 5.68
CA GLY A 340 -20.00 -4.02 4.69
C GLY A 340 -19.73 -5.07 3.61
N PHE A 341 -20.63 -6.04 3.43
CA PHE A 341 -20.55 -7.00 2.33
C PHE A 341 -20.53 -6.30 0.97
N ASP A 342 -19.68 -6.78 0.08
CA ASP A 342 -19.60 -6.36 -1.31
C ASP A 342 -19.85 -7.56 -2.24
N GLU A 343 -20.68 -7.38 -3.27
CA GLU A 343 -21.02 -8.45 -4.22
C GLU A 343 -19.79 -9.05 -4.93
N ASN A 344 -18.72 -8.28 -5.11
CA ASN A 344 -17.47 -8.78 -5.67
C ASN A 344 -16.78 -9.81 -4.75
N CYS A 345 -17.07 -9.77 -3.45
CA CYS A 345 -16.57 -10.71 -2.46
C CYS A 345 -17.47 -11.93 -2.24
N SER A 346 -18.64 -11.95 -2.89
CA SER A 346 -19.63 -13.01 -2.71
C SER A 346 -19.07 -14.40 -2.95
N ALA A 347 -19.38 -15.33 -2.06
CA ALA A 347 -19.08 -16.76 -2.24
C ALA A 347 -19.72 -17.36 -3.52
N LYS A 348 -20.73 -16.68 -4.08
CA LYS A 348 -21.34 -17.04 -5.37
C LYS A 348 -20.57 -16.49 -6.56
N SER A 349 -19.64 -15.57 -6.36
CA SER A 349 -18.76 -15.07 -7.41
C SER A 349 -17.91 -16.21 -7.97
N THR A 350 -17.72 -16.22 -9.28
CA THR A 350 -16.85 -17.19 -9.95
C THR A 350 -15.42 -17.08 -9.45
N ASP A 351 -14.95 -15.87 -9.16
CA ASP A 351 -13.55 -15.57 -8.89
C ASP A 351 -13.22 -15.44 -7.40
N ALA A 352 -14.15 -15.02 -6.54
CA ALA A 352 -13.87 -14.79 -5.13
C ALA A 352 -13.77 -16.09 -4.31
N ALA A 353 -12.82 -16.14 -3.38
CA ALA A 353 -12.68 -17.26 -2.44
C ALA A 353 -13.81 -17.26 -1.41
N ALA A 354 -14.38 -18.45 -1.14
CA ALA A 354 -15.41 -18.62 -0.11
C ALA A 354 -14.80 -18.63 1.30
N GLY A 355 -15.62 -18.28 2.30
CA GLY A 355 -15.21 -18.29 3.72
C GLY A 355 -14.32 -17.10 4.10
N ALA A 356 -14.25 -16.07 3.27
CA ALA A 356 -13.47 -14.88 3.56
C ALA A 356 -14.08 -14.08 4.72
N PRO A 357 -13.27 -13.63 5.71
CA PRO A 357 -13.70 -12.73 6.76
C PRO A 357 -13.76 -11.28 6.27
N HIS A 358 -14.11 -10.32 7.15
CA HIS A 358 -14.07 -8.90 6.86
C HIS A 358 -12.72 -8.43 6.27
N ALA A 359 -12.74 -7.33 5.53
CA ALA A 359 -11.55 -6.66 5.02
C ALA A 359 -10.52 -6.43 6.14
N GLY A 360 -9.24 -6.69 5.85
CA GLY A 360 -8.13 -6.57 6.78
C GLY A 360 -8.00 -7.69 7.83
N GLN A 361 -8.99 -8.56 7.97
CA GLN A 361 -8.88 -9.73 8.85
C GLN A 361 -8.09 -10.86 8.19
N TRP A 362 -7.43 -11.69 9.04
CA TRP A 362 -6.61 -12.79 8.57
C TRP A 362 -7.43 -13.93 7.99
N PHE A 363 -7.17 -14.26 6.73
CA PHE A 363 -7.79 -15.35 5.99
C PHE A 363 -6.79 -16.49 5.78
N SER A 364 -6.60 -17.31 6.78
CA SER A 364 -5.57 -18.38 6.82
C SER A 364 -5.63 -19.32 5.60
N ALA A 365 -6.82 -19.76 5.20
CA ALA A 365 -6.97 -20.66 4.06
C ALA A 365 -6.46 -20.02 2.75
N TYR A 366 -6.78 -18.76 2.54
CA TYR A 366 -6.31 -18.01 1.39
C TYR A 366 -4.81 -17.74 1.43
N PHE A 367 -4.26 -17.43 2.61
CA PHE A 367 -2.82 -17.31 2.79
C PHE A 367 -2.05 -18.58 2.38
N ILE A 368 -2.55 -19.75 2.80
CA ILE A 368 -1.97 -21.04 2.43
C ILE A 368 -2.04 -21.27 0.91
N GLU A 369 -3.16 -20.92 0.29
CA GLU A 369 -3.33 -20.98 -1.17
C GLU A 369 -2.32 -20.08 -1.89
N LEU A 370 -2.19 -18.81 -1.47
CA LEU A 370 -1.21 -17.87 -2.01
C LEU A 370 0.22 -18.40 -1.93
N ALA A 371 0.59 -18.99 -0.78
CA ALA A 371 1.92 -19.56 -0.58
C ALA A 371 2.21 -20.77 -1.48
N LYS A 372 1.22 -21.67 -1.62
CA LYS A 372 1.32 -22.84 -2.51
C LYS A 372 1.43 -22.46 -3.98
N ASN A 373 0.76 -21.40 -4.37
CA ASN A 373 0.70 -20.91 -5.74
C ASN A 373 1.80 -19.87 -6.05
N ALA A 374 2.75 -19.68 -5.16
CA ALA A 374 3.80 -18.65 -5.32
C ALA A 374 4.58 -18.81 -6.63
N THR A 375 4.76 -17.71 -7.35
CA THR A 375 5.57 -17.63 -8.57
C THR A 375 6.42 -16.36 -8.52
N PRO A 376 7.74 -16.48 -8.38
CA PRO A 376 8.55 -17.71 -8.25
C PRO A 376 8.19 -18.56 -7.01
N PRO A 377 8.48 -19.87 -6.97
CA PRO A 377 8.26 -20.72 -5.78
C PRO A 377 8.98 -20.20 -4.54
N LEU A 378 8.40 -20.42 -3.35
CA LEU A 378 9.00 -20.06 -2.06
C LEU A 378 10.24 -20.90 -1.73
#